data_39e3b87e9da284d182aa822d34b94a9b
#
_entry.id   39e3b87e9da284d182aa822d34b94a9b
#
_cell.length_a   1.000
_cell.length_b   1.000
_cell.length_c   1.000
_cell.angle_alpha   90.00
_cell.angle_beta   90.00
_cell.angle_gamma   90.00
#
_symmetry.space_group_name_H-M   'P 1'
#
loop_
_entity.id
_entity.type
_entity.pdbx_description
1 polymer ?
#
loop_
_entity_poly.entity_id
_entity_poly.type
_entity_poly.pdbx_seq_one_letter_code
_entity_poly.pdbx_strand_id
1 'polypeptide(L)'
;EIGVRLVGSEMCIRDRIIAAAHNTRETEKNALHHAELLAIDAACKKLGGWRLWQCELFVTLEPCPMCAGAIINARVARVFYGARDAAMGACGGVLNLFMEAFPHRPQLVGGICGQESRALLSAFFAAMREK
;
A
#
# COMPACT_ATOMS: atom_id res chain seq x y z
N GLU A 1 -4.25 16.52 -8.91
CA GLU A 1 -4.81 16.40 -7.56
C GLU A 1 -5.62 15.12 -7.39
N ILE A 2 -6.63 14.96 -8.23
CA ILE A 2 -7.46 13.76 -8.18
C ILE A 2 -6.65 12.51 -8.48
N GLY A 3 -5.76 12.59 -9.47
CA GLY A 3 -4.89 11.47 -9.82
C GLY A 3 -3.99 11.06 -8.67
N VAL A 4 -3.44 12.03 -7.95
CA VAL A 4 -2.58 11.76 -6.80
C VAL A 4 -3.36 11.08 -5.69
N ARG A 5 -4.60 11.50 -5.46
CA ARG A 5 -5.44 10.91 -4.41
C ARG A 5 -5.86 9.49 -4.75
N LEU A 6 -5.97 9.17 -6.05
CA LEU A 6 -6.38 7.84 -6.49
C LEU A 6 -5.23 6.82 -6.45
N VAL A 7 -3.98 7.29 -6.45
CA VAL A 7 -2.79 6.44 -6.31
C VAL A 7 -2.37 6.49 -4.85
N GLY A 8 -2.98 5.65 -4.03
CA GLY A 8 -2.75 5.72 -2.59
C GLY A 8 -3.11 4.46 -1.86
N SER A 9 -3.26 4.61 -0.57
CA SER A 9 -3.56 3.54 0.37
C SER A 9 -4.57 3.98 1.39
N GLU A 10 -5.41 3.04 1.82
CA GLU A 10 -6.38 3.26 2.89
C GLU A 10 -6.28 2.13 3.90
N MET A 11 -6.35 2.48 5.18
CA MET A 11 -6.37 1.51 6.27
C MET A 11 -7.76 1.52 6.89
N CYS A 12 -8.37 0.34 7.01
CA CYS A 12 -9.77 0.22 7.44
C CYS A 12 -9.92 -0.75 8.60
N ILE A 13 -10.91 -0.50 9.46
CA ILE A 13 -11.39 -1.43 10.47
C ILE A 13 -12.90 -1.50 10.33
N ARG A 14 -13.47 -2.70 10.14
CA ARG A 14 -14.91 -2.91 10.08
C ARG A 14 -15.58 -1.95 9.11
N ASP A 15 -15.03 -1.89 7.90
CA ASP A 15 -15.55 -1.05 6.81
C ASP A 15 -15.45 0.45 7.05
N ARG A 16 -14.70 0.88 8.08
CA ARG A 16 -14.45 2.30 8.33
C ARG A 16 -13.01 2.62 7.97
N ILE A 17 -12.83 3.68 7.20
CA ILE A 17 -11.50 4.19 6.88
C ILE A 17 -10.96 4.92 8.10
N ILE A 18 -9.85 4.46 8.65
CA ILE A 18 -9.21 5.10 9.80
C ILE A 18 -7.97 5.89 9.40
N ALA A 19 -7.42 5.62 8.23
CA ALA A 19 -6.26 6.34 7.71
C ALA A 19 -6.27 6.25 6.20
N ALA A 20 -5.83 7.31 5.53
CA ALA A 20 -5.68 7.32 4.08
C ALA A 20 -4.45 8.16 3.75
N ALA A 21 -3.72 7.76 2.70
CA ALA A 21 -2.50 8.45 2.33
C ALA A 21 -2.25 8.26 0.83
N HIS A 22 -1.40 9.10 0.28
CA HIS A 22 -0.90 8.95 -1.07
C HIS A 22 0.62 9.10 -1.06
N ASN A 23 1.24 8.68 -2.15
CA ASN A 23 2.70 8.70 -2.26
C ASN A 23 3.20 10.16 -2.29
N THR A 24 4.06 10.51 -1.33
CA THR A 24 4.65 11.85 -1.25
C THR A 24 6.17 11.82 -1.42
N ARG A 25 6.71 10.73 -1.98
CA ARG A 25 8.16 10.56 -2.14
C ARG A 25 8.79 11.73 -2.87
N GLU A 26 8.15 12.19 -3.95
CA GLU A 26 8.70 13.28 -4.77
C GLU A 26 8.54 14.64 -4.10
N THR A 27 7.37 14.90 -3.53
CA THR A 27 7.10 16.23 -2.94
C THR A 27 7.89 16.43 -1.65
N GLU A 28 8.07 15.38 -0.86
CA GLU A 28 8.80 15.45 0.41
C GLU A 28 10.23 14.97 0.29
N LYS A 29 10.62 14.52 -0.92
CA LYS A 29 11.98 14.08 -1.22
C LYS A 29 12.45 13.04 -0.21
N ASN A 30 11.57 12.07 0.07
CA ASN A 30 11.84 11.04 1.05
C ASN A 30 11.48 9.67 0.45
N ALA A 31 12.49 8.83 0.28
CA ALA A 31 12.34 7.51 -0.34
C ALA A 31 11.38 6.60 0.43
N LEU A 32 11.14 6.86 1.70
CA LEU A 32 10.27 6.04 2.54
C LEU A 32 8.81 6.42 2.44
N HIS A 33 8.48 7.55 1.82
CA HIS A 33 7.12 8.10 1.82
C HIS A 33 6.24 7.49 0.74
N HIS A 34 6.16 6.18 0.70
CA HIS A 34 5.15 5.45 -0.04
C HIS A 34 3.82 5.54 0.70
N ALA A 35 2.72 5.49 -0.04
CA ALA A 35 1.38 5.60 0.54
C ALA A 35 1.13 4.57 1.64
N GLU A 36 1.62 3.35 1.46
CA GLU A 36 1.42 2.26 2.43
C GLU A 36 2.07 2.58 3.77
N LEU A 37 3.32 3.07 3.76
CA LEU A 37 4.01 3.42 5.00
C LEU A 37 3.31 4.56 5.71
N LEU A 38 2.86 5.55 4.96
CA LEU A 38 2.16 6.70 5.53
C LEU A 38 0.82 6.28 6.13
N ALA A 39 0.08 5.38 5.48
CA ALA A 39 -1.18 4.90 6.00
C ALA A 39 -0.98 4.06 7.26
N ILE A 40 0.05 3.20 7.28
CA ILE A 40 0.37 2.40 8.46
C ILE A 40 0.75 3.31 9.63
N ASP A 41 1.61 4.30 9.38
CA ASP A 41 2.04 5.25 10.40
C ASP A 41 0.85 5.98 11.00
N ALA A 42 -0.04 6.48 10.15
CA ALA A 42 -1.23 7.20 10.59
C ALA A 42 -2.18 6.30 11.39
N ALA A 43 -2.35 5.05 10.96
CA ALA A 43 -3.20 4.09 11.66
C ALA A 43 -2.66 3.78 13.05
N CYS A 44 -1.36 3.58 13.17
CA CYS A 44 -0.72 3.32 14.46
C CYS A 44 -0.94 4.49 15.41
N LYS A 45 -0.79 5.71 14.93
CA LYS A 45 -1.01 6.90 15.74
C LYS A 45 -2.46 7.02 16.18
N LYS A 46 -3.38 6.76 15.26
CA LYS A 46 -4.82 6.87 15.56
C LYS A 46 -5.27 5.83 16.58
N LEU A 47 -4.76 4.60 16.47
CA LEU A 47 -5.15 3.51 17.37
C LEU A 47 -4.32 3.46 18.64
N GLY A 48 -3.24 4.21 18.71
CA GLY A 48 -2.38 4.27 19.89
C GLY A 48 -1.55 3.01 20.11
N GLY A 49 -1.21 2.29 19.04
CA GLY A 49 -0.40 1.09 19.15
C GLY A 49 0.12 0.65 17.78
N TRP A 50 1.09 -0.26 17.77
CA TRP A 50 1.76 -0.67 16.54
C TRP A 50 1.18 -1.96 15.94
N ARG A 51 0.31 -2.66 16.64
CA ARG A 51 -0.28 -3.91 16.15
C ARG A 51 -1.61 -3.62 15.45
N LEU A 52 -1.66 -3.91 14.17
CA LEU A 52 -2.82 -3.57 13.33
C LEU A 52 -3.59 -4.82 12.90
N TRP A 53 -3.72 -5.81 13.75
CA TRP A 53 -4.30 -7.09 13.38
C TRP A 53 -5.81 -7.07 13.09
N GLN A 54 -6.50 -5.99 13.41
CA GLN A 54 -7.90 -5.84 13.03
C GLN A 54 -8.06 -5.00 11.76
N CYS A 55 -6.96 -4.58 11.16
CA CYS A 55 -6.98 -3.64 10.04
C CYS A 55 -6.84 -4.35 8.71
N GLU A 56 -7.43 -3.74 7.69
CA GLU A 56 -7.28 -4.13 6.29
C GLU A 56 -6.66 -2.96 5.55
N LEU A 57 -5.69 -3.27 4.69
CA LEU A 57 -4.99 -2.26 3.90
C LEU A 57 -5.42 -2.41 2.45
N PHE A 58 -5.87 -1.31 1.86
CA PHE A 58 -6.24 -1.23 0.44
C PHE A 58 -5.23 -0.36 -0.27
N VAL A 59 -4.58 -0.87 -1.31
CA VAL A 59 -3.58 -0.13 -2.07
C VAL A 59 -3.86 -0.23 -3.56
N THR A 60 -3.55 0.83 -4.30
CA THR A 60 -3.76 0.83 -5.76
C THR A 60 -2.70 0.01 -6.48
N LEU A 61 -1.47 0.02 -5.99
CA LEU A 61 -0.36 -0.73 -6.59
C LEU A 61 0.17 -1.76 -5.60
N GLU A 62 0.52 -2.93 -6.10
CA GLU A 62 1.11 -4.00 -5.30
C GLU A 62 2.26 -3.46 -4.44
N PRO A 63 2.31 -3.78 -3.13
CA PRO A 63 3.38 -3.28 -2.26
C PRO A 63 4.77 -3.75 -2.68
N CYS A 64 5.75 -2.85 -2.57
CA CYS A 64 7.16 -3.15 -2.78
C CYS A 64 7.73 -3.88 -1.55
N PRO A 65 9.00 -4.35 -1.60
CA PRO A 65 9.58 -5.07 -0.45
C PRO A 65 9.58 -4.27 0.85
N MET A 66 9.85 -2.96 0.78
CA MET A 66 9.84 -2.11 1.97
C MET A 66 8.45 -2.07 2.61
N CYS A 67 7.42 -1.86 1.80
CA CYS A 67 6.05 -1.77 2.28
C CYS A 67 5.51 -3.13 2.71
N ALA A 68 5.84 -4.20 2.00
CA ALA A 68 5.42 -5.54 2.39
C ALA A 68 6.03 -5.92 3.74
N GLY A 69 7.30 -5.54 3.97
CA GLY A 69 7.95 -5.74 5.25
C GLY A 69 7.26 -4.97 6.37
N ALA A 70 6.88 -3.72 6.08
CA ALA A 70 6.16 -2.89 7.06
C ALA A 70 4.80 -3.49 7.41
N ILE A 71 4.10 -4.02 6.41
CA ILE A 71 2.80 -4.68 6.61
C ILE A 71 2.95 -5.87 7.56
N ILE A 72 3.96 -6.70 7.34
CA ILE A 72 4.24 -7.84 8.21
C ILE A 72 4.60 -7.35 9.62
N ASN A 73 5.46 -6.35 9.68
CA ASN A 73 5.93 -5.82 10.97
C ASN A 73 4.78 -5.24 11.80
N ALA A 74 3.84 -4.58 11.15
CA ALA A 74 2.69 -3.97 11.82
C ALA A 74 1.54 -4.96 12.07
N ARG A 75 1.66 -6.20 11.62
CA ARG A 75 0.65 -7.27 11.83
C ARG A 75 -0.69 -6.96 11.17
N VAL A 76 -0.67 -6.31 10.01
CA VAL A 76 -1.91 -6.05 9.25
C VAL A 76 -2.56 -7.36 8.88
N ALA A 77 -3.89 -7.44 9.04
CA ALA A 77 -4.61 -8.70 8.86
C ALA A 77 -4.76 -9.09 7.39
N ARG A 78 -5.15 -8.14 6.55
CA ARG A 78 -5.41 -8.40 5.12
C ARG A 78 -4.92 -7.23 4.28
N VAL A 79 -4.47 -7.57 3.07
CA VAL A 79 -4.03 -6.58 2.08
C VAL A 79 -4.77 -6.82 0.78
N PHE A 80 -5.39 -5.78 0.27
CA PHE A 80 -6.08 -5.78 -1.03
C PHE A 80 -5.33 -4.82 -1.95
N TYR A 81 -4.85 -5.31 -3.10
CA TYR A 81 -4.16 -4.42 -4.04
C TYR A 81 -4.79 -4.48 -5.41
N GLY A 82 -4.65 -3.37 -6.16
CA GLY A 82 -5.22 -3.26 -7.50
C GLY A 82 -4.29 -3.83 -8.57
N ALA A 83 -3.31 -3.04 -8.99
CA ALA A 83 -2.42 -3.42 -10.07
C ALA A 83 -1.18 -4.14 -9.56
N ARG A 84 -0.76 -5.19 -10.30
CA ARG A 84 0.49 -5.89 -10.02
C ARG A 84 1.68 -5.06 -10.48
N ASP A 85 2.76 -5.12 -9.73
CA ASP A 85 4.00 -4.42 -10.08
C ASP A 85 5.07 -5.45 -10.43
N ALA A 86 5.34 -5.60 -11.72
CA ALA A 86 6.29 -6.60 -12.20
C ALA A 86 7.74 -6.21 -11.91
N ALA A 87 8.00 -4.94 -11.60
CA ALA A 87 9.36 -4.45 -11.38
C ALA A 87 9.74 -4.49 -9.89
N MET A 88 8.83 -4.14 -8.99
CA MET A 88 9.14 -3.98 -7.57
C MET A 88 8.14 -4.68 -6.65
N GLY A 89 7.18 -5.42 -7.19
CA GLY A 89 6.14 -6.03 -6.36
C GLY A 89 6.65 -7.15 -5.48
N ALA A 90 6.29 -7.13 -4.22
CA ALA A 90 6.69 -8.13 -3.24
C ALA A 90 5.53 -9.01 -2.77
N CYS A 91 4.41 -8.94 -3.47
CA CYS A 91 3.21 -9.72 -3.16
C CYS A 91 2.79 -10.59 -4.36
N GLY A 92 3.77 -11.04 -5.14
CA GLY A 92 3.56 -11.91 -6.29
C GLY A 92 4.15 -11.38 -7.58
N GLY A 93 4.48 -10.09 -7.67
CA GLY A 93 5.06 -9.50 -8.88
C GLY A 93 6.47 -9.99 -9.14
N VAL A 94 7.40 -9.66 -8.28
CA VAL A 94 8.78 -10.15 -8.34
C VAL A 94 8.95 -11.35 -7.42
N LEU A 95 8.48 -11.21 -6.18
CA LEU A 95 8.48 -12.28 -5.20
C LEU A 95 7.23 -12.12 -4.33
N ASN A 96 7.00 -13.07 -3.42
CA ASN A 96 5.88 -12.96 -2.49
C ASN A 96 6.41 -13.08 -1.07
N LEU A 97 6.61 -11.94 -0.43
CA LEU A 97 7.17 -11.88 0.91
C LEU A 97 6.23 -12.51 1.94
N PHE A 98 4.91 -12.49 1.67
CA PHE A 98 3.92 -13.06 2.58
C PHE A 98 3.91 -14.59 2.57
N MET A 99 4.61 -15.22 1.64
CA MET A 99 4.74 -16.69 1.60
C MET A 99 5.96 -17.18 2.36
N GLU A 100 6.79 -16.28 2.87
CA GLU A 100 7.97 -16.64 3.63
C GLU A 100 7.59 -16.99 5.08
N ALA A 101 8.51 -17.63 5.80
CA ALA A 101 8.23 -18.17 7.13
C ALA A 101 8.37 -17.12 8.24
N PHE A 102 7.81 -15.94 8.02
CA PHE A 102 7.75 -14.91 9.06
C PHE A 102 6.63 -15.24 10.06
N PRO A 103 6.73 -14.72 11.30
CA PRO A 103 5.73 -15.05 12.33
C PRO A 103 4.31 -14.61 11.98
N HIS A 104 4.14 -13.57 11.16
CA HIS A 104 2.84 -13.08 10.74
C HIS A 104 2.71 -13.18 9.23
N ARG A 105 1.57 -13.68 8.78
CA ARG A 105 1.28 -13.80 7.35
C ARG A 105 -0.07 -13.14 7.06
N PRO A 106 -0.07 -11.95 6.45
CA PRO A 106 -1.32 -11.30 6.05
C PRO A 106 -2.04 -12.11 4.98
N GLN A 107 -3.36 -12.02 4.95
CA GLN A 107 -4.12 -12.51 3.81
C GLN A 107 -3.94 -11.52 2.67
N LEU A 108 -3.87 -12.02 1.44
CA LEU A 108 -3.56 -11.21 0.28
C LEU A 108 -4.60 -11.45 -0.81
N VAL A 109 -5.20 -10.36 -1.30
CA VAL A 109 -6.13 -10.40 -2.42
C VAL A 109 -5.68 -9.37 -3.43
N GLY A 110 -5.26 -9.84 -4.62
CA GLY A 110 -4.77 -8.96 -5.67
C GLY A 110 -5.75 -8.80 -6.80
N GLY A 111 -5.48 -7.84 -7.68
CA GLY A 111 -6.26 -7.63 -8.89
C GLY A 111 -7.59 -6.93 -8.67
N ILE A 112 -7.80 -6.33 -7.50
CA ILE A 112 -9.03 -5.59 -7.20
C ILE A 112 -9.05 -4.33 -8.06
N CYS A 113 -9.97 -4.26 -9.04
CA CYS A 113 -10.01 -3.16 -10.00
C CYS A 113 -8.65 -2.94 -10.65
N GLY A 114 -7.92 -4.03 -10.95
CA GLY A 114 -6.53 -3.97 -11.39
C GLY A 114 -6.33 -3.15 -12.66
N GLN A 115 -7.23 -3.31 -13.64
CA GLN A 115 -7.13 -2.57 -14.89
C GLN A 115 -7.31 -1.08 -14.67
N GLU A 116 -8.26 -0.70 -13.85
CA GLU A 116 -8.51 0.70 -13.52
C GLU A 116 -7.34 1.30 -12.74
N SER A 117 -6.82 0.58 -11.76
CA SER A 117 -5.65 1.02 -11.00
C SER A 117 -4.45 1.21 -11.91
N ARG A 118 -4.24 0.30 -12.86
CA ARG A 118 -3.14 0.39 -13.80
C ARG A 118 -3.25 1.65 -14.67
N ALA A 119 -4.46 1.95 -15.14
CA ALA A 119 -4.71 3.15 -15.94
C ALA A 119 -4.44 4.41 -15.13
N LEU A 120 -4.87 4.46 -13.88
CA LEU A 120 -4.63 5.60 -13.00
C LEU A 120 -3.15 5.80 -12.74
N LEU A 121 -2.40 4.72 -12.52
CA LEU A 121 -0.97 4.80 -12.29
C LEU A 121 -0.24 5.29 -13.53
N SER A 122 -0.63 4.82 -14.72
CA SER A 122 -0.01 5.27 -15.97
C SER A 122 -0.20 6.77 -16.16
N ALA A 123 -1.41 7.27 -15.91
CA ALA A 123 -1.71 8.69 -16.01
C ALA A 123 -0.91 9.50 -15.00
N PHE A 124 -0.81 9.02 -13.78
CA PHE A 124 -0.06 9.69 -12.72
C PHE A 124 1.42 9.80 -13.09
N PHE A 125 2.04 8.71 -13.52
CA PHE A 125 3.46 8.70 -13.85
C PHE A 125 3.74 9.54 -15.12
N ALA A 126 2.81 9.55 -16.08
CA ALA A 126 2.96 10.42 -17.24
C ALA A 126 2.99 11.90 -16.85
N ALA A 127 2.09 12.29 -15.93
CA ALA A 127 2.06 13.67 -15.43
C ALA A 127 3.35 14.02 -14.69
N MET A 128 3.89 13.08 -13.91
CA MET A 128 5.15 13.30 -13.20
C MET A 128 6.30 13.54 -14.15
N ARG A 129 6.34 12.79 -15.28
CA ARG A 129 7.43 12.92 -16.24
C ARG A 129 7.41 14.26 -16.98
N GLU A 130 6.25 14.89 -17.07
CA GLU A 130 6.12 16.19 -17.73
C GLU A 130 6.63 17.35 -16.88
N LYS A 131 6.85 17.11 -15.61
CA LYS A 131 7.41 18.11 -14.71
C LYS A 131 8.92 18.04 -14.68
#